data_edca01b2ccdb39e26734a974e4d975ed
#
_entry.id   edca01b2ccdb39e26734a974e4d975ed
#
_cell.length_a   1.000
_cell.length_b   1.000
_cell.length_c   1.000
_cell.angle_alpha   90.00
_cell.angle_beta   90.00
_cell.angle_gamma   90.00
#
_symmetry.space_group_name_H-M   'P 1'
#
loop_
_entity.id
_entity.type
_entity.pdbx_description
1 polymer ?
#
loop_
_entity_poly.entity_id
_entity_poly.type
_entity_poly.pdbx_seq_one_letter_code
_entity_poly.pdbx_strand_id
1 'polypeptide(L)'
;VLDRTQLILDIFAQHAQSRDGKLQVELAQMRYLLPRLGTKDDALSRLTGGIGGRGPGETKLEIGKRRARERITRLQSQLKQLARQRKQRRSRRGRSGVPVTAIVGYTNAGKSTLLNALTGSEVIAENKLFATLDTRTRRTPLPSGSEAVFTDTVGFIRDLPKDLFAAFRATFEEAEDADLLVHVVDASDAAHGEHIETTERLLTELGLERVPRLVLYNKADLVDPRYAQAMAQATDGMVVSAHEPPTLRPVLHRIEAMLGLAPELAAPDSADGAVAAQ
;
A
#
# COMPACT_ATOMS: atom_id res chain seq x y z
N VAL A 1 26.08 -8.71 -11.52
CA VAL A 1 25.53 -7.40 -11.10
C VAL A 1 24.02 -7.53 -11.14
N LEU A 2 23.35 -7.30 -10.01
CA LEU A 2 21.90 -7.22 -9.91
C LEU A 2 21.50 -5.76 -10.14
N ASP A 3 20.46 -5.52 -10.93
CA ASP A 3 19.87 -4.18 -11.00
C ASP A 3 18.83 -3.98 -9.89
N ARG A 4 18.47 -2.71 -9.64
CA ARG A 4 17.52 -2.33 -8.59
C ARG A 4 16.15 -3.02 -8.76
N THR A 5 15.68 -3.17 -10.00
CA THR A 5 14.39 -3.80 -10.31
C THR A 5 14.40 -5.29 -9.95
N GLN A 6 15.48 -5.99 -10.27
CA GLN A 6 15.63 -7.39 -9.91
C GLN A 6 15.67 -7.58 -8.38
N LEU A 7 16.39 -6.71 -7.67
CA LEU A 7 16.44 -6.75 -6.20
C LEU A 7 15.04 -6.55 -5.59
N ILE A 8 14.26 -5.58 -6.08
CA ILE A 8 12.89 -5.34 -5.62
C ILE A 8 12.01 -6.57 -5.89
N LEU A 9 12.11 -7.18 -7.08
CA LEU A 9 11.36 -8.39 -7.42
C LEU A 9 11.72 -9.58 -6.51
N ASP A 10 12.99 -9.72 -6.16
CA ASP A 10 13.45 -10.79 -5.26
C ASP A 10 12.92 -10.58 -3.83
N ILE A 11 12.93 -9.33 -3.32
CA ILE A 11 12.33 -8.98 -2.04
C ILE A 11 10.83 -9.29 -2.06
N PHE A 12 10.12 -8.89 -3.11
CA PHE A 12 8.69 -9.17 -3.25
C PHE A 12 8.39 -10.67 -3.33
N ALA A 13 9.23 -11.45 -4.00
CA ALA A 13 9.08 -12.90 -4.07
C ALA A 13 9.18 -13.57 -2.69
N GLN A 14 10.02 -13.04 -1.81
CA GLN A 14 10.16 -13.53 -0.44
C GLN A 14 8.97 -13.16 0.46
N HIS A 15 8.33 -12.00 0.23
CA HIS A 15 7.23 -11.50 1.07
C HIS A 15 5.83 -11.89 0.57
N ALA A 16 5.69 -12.32 -0.68
CA ALA A 16 4.40 -12.77 -1.25
C ALA A 16 3.93 -14.06 -0.57
N GLN A 17 2.91 -13.96 0.26
CA GLN A 17 2.31 -15.12 0.95
C GLN A 17 0.99 -15.52 0.29
N SER A 18 0.17 -14.54 -0.13
CA SER A 18 -1.10 -14.80 -0.77
C SER A 18 -0.94 -15.37 -2.18
N ARG A 19 -1.97 -16.04 -2.66
CA ARG A 19 -2.05 -16.50 -4.05
C ARG A 19 -1.98 -15.34 -5.03
N ASP A 20 -2.62 -14.22 -4.70
CA ASP A 20 -2.68 -13.01 -5.52
C ASP A 20 -1.29 -12.35 -5.60
N GLY A 21 -0.65 -12.10 -4.46
CA GLY A 21 0.72 -11.56 -4.40
C GLY A 21 1.72 -12.42 -5.18
N LYS A 22 1.69 -13.76 -5.02
CA LYS A 22 2.57 -14.67 -5.77
C LYS A 22 2.37 -14.57 -7.28
N LEU A 23 1.13 -14.50 -7.74
CA LEU A 23 0.83 -14.36 -9.17
C LEU A 23 1.27 -12.99 -9.73
N GLN A 24 1.14 -11.92 -8.94
CA GLN A 24 1.58 -10.58 -9.31
C GLN A 24 3.11 -10.50 -9.42
N VAL A 25 3.82 -11.05 -8.45
CA VAL A 25 5.29 -11.13 -8.46
C VAL A 25 5.77 -11.94 -9.64
N GLU A 26 5.20 -13.13 -9.88
CA GLU A 26 5.56 -13.97 -11.02
C GLU A 26 5.32 -13.26 -12.35
N LEU A 27 4.19 -12.55 -12.49
CA LEU A 27 3.89 -11.76 -13.69
C LEU A 27 4.94 -10.66 -13.90
N ALA A 28 5.31 -9.94 -12.84
CA ALA A 28 6.32 -8.89 -12.89
C ALA A 28 7.69 -9.45 -13.27
N GLN A 29 8.11 -10.58 -12.68
CA GLN A 29 9.34 -11.26 -13.01
C GLN A 29 9.37 -11.72 -14.49
N MET A 30 8.27 -12.30 -14.98
CA MET A 30 8.17 -12.74 -16.38
C MET A 30 8.26 -11.57 -17.36
N ARG A 31 7.61 -10.43 -17.06
CA ARG A 31 7.71 -9.22 -17.89
C ARG A 31 9.10 -8.62 -17.88
N TYR A 32 9.75 -8.60 -16.73
CA TYR A 32 11.12 -8.13 -16.58
C TYR A 32 12.13 -9.01 -17.35
N LEU A 33 11.95 -10.34 -17.31
CA LEU A 33 12.85 -11.30 -17.96
C LEU A 33 12.64 -11.39 -19.48
N LEU A 34 11.40 -11.27 -19.97
CA LEU A 34 11.04 -11.48 -21.38
C LEU A 34 11.92 -10.67 -22.38
N PRO A 35 12.16 -9.36 -22.23
CA PRO A 35 13.04 -8.61 -23.12
C PRO A 35 14.52 -9.00 -22.97
N ARG A 36 14.90 -9.57 -21.83
CA ARG A 36 16.27 -10.00 -21.51
C ARG A 36 16.61 -11.42 -21.99
N LEU A 37 15.58 -12.19 -22.38
CA LEU A 37 15.75 -13.48 -23.05
C LEU A 37 16.27 -13.25 -24.46
N GLY A 38 17.55 -13.20 -24.65
CA GLY A 38 18.15 -13.03 -25.97
C GLY A 38 19.47 -12.27 -25.98
N THR A 39 19.72 -11.46 -24.97
CA THR A 39 20.96 -10.67 -24.90
C THR A 39 22.21 -11.52 -24.59
N LYS A 40 22.05 -12.69 -23.96
CA LYS A 40 23.14 -13.61 -23.64
C LYS A 40 23.40 -14.65 -24.75
N ASP A 41 22.35 -15.10 -25.46
CA ASP A 41 22.47 -16.14 -26.46
C ASP A 41 22.89 -15.59 -27.85
N ASP A 42 22.58 -14.31 -28.15
CA ASP A 42 23.04 -13.66 -29.38
C ASP A 42 24.57 -13.49 -29.44
N ALA A 43 25.24 -13.38 -28.30
CA ALA A 43 26.71 -13.33 -28.24
C ALA A 43 27.33 -14.71 -28.48
N LEU A 44 26.69 -15.79 -28.00
CA LEU A 44 27.13 -17.18 -28.22
C LEU A 44 26.79 -17.70 -29.63
N SER A 45 25.65 -17.31 -30.19
CA SER A 45 25.26 -17.72 -31.55
C SER A 45 26.06 -17.04 -32.65
N ARG A 46 26.66 -15.87 -32.40
CA ARG A 46 27.62 -15.22 -33.30
C ARG A 46 29.00 -15.91 -33.34
N LEU A 47 29.35 -16.61 -32.26
CA LEU A 47 30.60 -17.37 -32.16
C LEU A 47 30.52 -18.77 -32.84
N THR A 48 29.31 -19.30 -33.04
CA THR A 48 29.06 -20.58 -33.71
C THR A 48 28.52 -20.41 -35.14
N GLY A 49 28.96 -19.36 -35.84
CA GLY A 49 28.61 -19.07 -37.25
C GLY A 49 29.10 -20.10 -38.25
N GLY A 50 28.67 -21.34 -38.13
CA GLY A 50 28.83 -22.40 -39.15
C GLY A 50 27.61 -22.40 -40.08
N ILE A 51 27.86 -22.35 -41.39
CA ILE A 51 26.89 -22.53 -42.47
C ILE A 51 26.28 -23.93 -42.34
N GLY A 52 25.06 -24.05 -41.74
CA GLY A 52 24.38 -25.35 -41.65
C GLY A 52 23.29 -25.52 -40.61
N GLY A 53 22.97 -24.52 -39.78
CA GLY A 53 22.04 -24.68 -38.64
C GLY A 53 20.65 -24.04 -38.78
N ARG A 54 20.26 -23.57 -39.97
CA ARG A 54 18.94 -22.96 -40.22
C ARG A 54 18.02 -23.94 -40.93
N GLY A 55 17.47 -24.89 -40.17
CA GLY A 55 16.25 -25.58 -40.59
C GLY A 55 15.01 -24.70 -40.33
N PRO A 56 13.84 -24.99 -40.96
CA PRO A 56 12.60 -24.21 -40.83
C PRO A 56 11.90 -24.37 -39.44
N GLY A 57 12.65 -24.65 -38.37
CA GLY A 57 12.15 -24.80 -36.99
C GLY A 57 12.43 -23.58 -36.11
N GLU A 58 11.54 -23.30 -35.17
CA GLU A 58 11.74 -22.28 -34.13
C GLU A 58 13.07 -22.53 -33.41
N THR A 59 13.85 -21.47 -33.20
CA THR A 59 15.04 -21.52 -32.36
C THR A 59 14.68 -21.78 -30.89
N LYS A 60 15.60 -22.35 -30.10
CA LYS A 60 15.38 -22.52 -28.64
C LYS A 60 14.98 -21.22 -27.98
N LEU A 61 15.49 -20.10 -28.43
CA LEU A 61 15.17 -18.76 -27.95
C LEU A 61 13.72 -18.36 -28.26
N GLU A 62 13.25 -18.61 -29.49
CA GLU A 62 11.88 -18.32 -29.90
C GLU A 62 10.88 -19.16 -29.13
N ILE A 63 11.16 -20.44 -28.91
CA ILE A 63 10.39 -21.33 -28.06
C ILE A 63 10.33 -20.79 -26.62
N GLY A 64 11.48 -20.34 -26.08
CA GLY A 64 11.55 -19.73 -24.74
C GLY A 64 10.69 -18.47 -24.63
N LYS A 65 10.80 -17.55 -25.59
CA LYS A 65 9.99 -16.32 -25.66
C LYS A 65 8.50 -16.62 -25.82
N ARG A 66 8.12 -17.61 -26.63
CA ARG A 66 6.73 -18.03 -26.81
C ARG A 66 6.15 -18.56 -25.50
N ARG A 67 6.86 -19.49 -24.84
CA ARG A 67 6.43 -20.03 -23.51
C ARG A 67 6.30 -18.95 -22.46
N ALA A 68 7.22 -17.98 -22.42
CA ALA A 68 7.13 -16.84 -21.48
C ALA A 68 5.90 -15.97 -21.77
N ARG A 69 5.56 -15.67 -23.03
CA ARG A 69 4.36 -14.94 -23.40
C ARG A 69 3.08 -15.70 -23.05
N GLU A 70 3.04 -17.00 -23.31
CA GLU A 70 1.90 -17.87 -22.90
C GLU A 70 1.71 -17.86 -21.38
N ARG A 71 2.82 -17.91 -20.61
CA ARG A 71 2.78 -17.83 -19.15
C ARG A 71 2.26 -16.49 -18.68
N ILE A 72 2.72 -15.38 -19.26
CA ILE A 72 2.23 -14.02 -18.99
C ILE A 72 0.71 -13.94 -19.20
N THR A 73 0.21 -14.41 -20.35
CA THR A 73 -1.21 -14.40 -20.68
C THR A 73 -2.03 -15.22 -19.66
N ARG A 74 -1.53 -16.38 -19.25
CA ARG A 74 -2.17 -17.23 -18.22
C ARG A 74 -2.24 -16.52 -16.87
N LEU A 75 -1.14 -15.90 -16.42
CA LEU A 75 -1.08 -15.15 -15.17
C LEU A 75 -2.04 -13.96 -15.17
N GLN A 76 -2.09 -13.20 -16.27
CA GLN A 76 -3.03 -12.09 -16.43
C GLN A 76 -4.49 -12.55 -16.35
N SER A 77 -4.83 -13.68 -16.95
CA SER A 77 -6.18 -14.25 -16.88
C SER A 77 -6.55 -14.64 -15.45
N GLN A 78 -5.64 -15.28 -14.71
CA GLN A 78 -5.84 -15.65 -13.30
C GLN A 78 -6.02 -14.42 -12.41
N LEU A 79 -5.18 -13.40 -12.58
CA LEU A 79 -5.31 -12.13 -11.83
C LEU A 79 -6.62 -11.42 -12.13
N LYS A 80 -7.07 -11.39 -13.40
CA LYS A 80 -8.36 -10.83 -13.78
C LYS A 80 -9.53 -11.55 -13.11
N GLN A 81 -9.45 -12.88 -12.98
CA GLN A 81 -10.46 -13.66 -12.27
C GLN A 81 -10.50 -13.31 -10.77
N LEU A 82 -9.32 -13.20 -10.13
CA LEU A 82 -9.21 -12.80 -8.72
C LEU A 82 -9.74 -11.39 -8.49
N ALA A 83 -9.43 -10.43 -9.38
CA ALA A 83 -9.96 -9.07 -9.32
C ALA A 83 -11.50 -9.04 -9.38
N ARG A 84 -12.14 -9.87 -10.24
CA ARG A 84 -13.59 -10.00 -10.28
C ARG A 84 -14.17 -10.53 -8.96
N GLN A 85 -13.54 -11.53 -8.36
CA GLN A 85 -13.95 -12.09 -7.07
C GLN A 85 -13.81 -11.05 -5.95
N ARG A 86 -12.73 -10.26 -5.96
CA ARG A 86 -12.53 -9.14 -5.02
C ARG A 86 -13.65 -8.12 -5.16
N LYS A 87 -13.93 -7.65 -6.38
CA LYS A 87 -15.02 -6.70 -6.65
C LYS A 87 -16.38 -7.19 -6.13
N GLN A 88 -16.69 -8.49 -6.27
CA GLN A 88 -17.92 -9.07 -5.72
C GLN A 88 -17.95 -9.07 -4.19
N ARG A 89 -16.80 -9.36 -3.53
CA ARG A 89 -16.70 -9.30 -2.06
C ARG A 89 -16.82 -7.86 -1.55
N ARG A 90 -16.26 -6.89 -2.27
CA ARG A 90 -16.36 -5.45 -1.97
C ARG A 90 -17.79 -4.97 -2.03
N SER A 91 -18.54 -5.27 -3.11
CA SER A 91 -19.95 -4.87 -3.24
C SER A 91 -20.86 -5.43 -2.12
N ARG A 92 -20.46 -6.54 -1.50
CA ARG A 92 -21.15 -7.09 -0.32
C ARG A 92 -20.77 -6.33 0.95
N ARG A 93 -19.51 -5.89 1.09
CA ARG A 93 -19.05 -5.09 2.24
C ARG A 93 -19.64 -3.68 2.25
N GLY A 94 -19.73 -3.01 1.11
CA GLY A 94 -20.38 -1.69 0.98
C GLY A 94 -21.83 -1.65 1.46
N ARG A 95 -22.50 -2.81 1.48
CA ARG A 95 -23.85 -2.94 2.07
C ARG A 95 -23.86 -3.02 3.60
N SER A 96 -22.72 -3.26 4.25
CA SER A 96 -22.63 -3.33 5.71
C SER A 96 -22.49 -1.96 6.38
N GLY A 97 -22.29 -0.90 5.62
CA GLY A 97 -22.17 0.47 6.15
C GLY A 97 -20.94 0.73 7.01
N VAL A 98 -19.98 -0.22 7.08
CA VAL A 98 -18.75 -0.05 7.87
C VAL A 98 -17.70 0.64 7.00
N PRO A 99 -17.23 1.85 7.36
CA PRO A 99 -16.25 2.59 6.55
C PRO A 99 -14.89 1.93 6.53
N VAL A 100 -14.16 2.19 5.45
CA VAL A 100 -12.83 1.64 5.19
C VAL A 100 -11.77 2.73 5.28
N THR A 101 -10.75 2.49 6.09
CA THR A 101 -9.57 3.35 6.22
C THR A 101 -8.36 2.61 5.66
N ALA A 102 -7.74 3.14 4.60
CA ALA A 102 -6.53 2.57 4.04
C ALA A 102 -5.29 3.28 4.59
N ILE A 103 -4.32 2.50 5.07
CA ILE A 103 -3.03 3.00 5.55
C ILE A 103 -2.05 3.00 4.38
N VAL A 104 -1.60 4.17 3.98
CA VAL A 104 -0.68 4.41 2.86
C VAL A 104 0.59 5.11 3.34
N GLY A 105 1.63 5.10 2.52
CA GLY A 105 2.87 5.81 2.82
C GLY A 105 4.10 5.05 2.34
N TYR A 106 5.25 5.68 2.46
CA TYR A 106 6.51 5.15 1.97
C TYR A 106 6.89 3.83 2.66
N THR A 107 7.74 3.02 2.01
CA THR A 107 8.23 1.77 2.63
C THR A 107 8.99 2.09 3.91
N ASN A 108 8.86 1.22 4.92
CA ASN A 108 9.45 1.38 6.24
C ASN A 108 8.97 2.60 7.08
N ALA A 109 7.89 3.29 6.69
CA ALA A 109 7.31 4.37 7.51
C ALA A 109 6.59 3.86 8.78
N GLY A 110 6.48 2.55 8.98
CA GLY A 110 5.86 1.93 10.14
C GLY A 110 4.36 1.64 9.99
N LYS A 111 3.83 1.53 8.76
CA LYS A 111 2.40 1.27 8.49
C LYS A 111 1.86 0.02 9.18
N SER A 112 2.53 -1.11 9.02
CA SER A 112 2.10 -2.38 9.62
C SER A 112 2.21 -2.39 11.13
N THR A 113 3.22 -1.71 11.69
CA THR A 113 3.38 -1.50 13.13
C THR A 113 2.23 -0.65 13.65
N LEU A 114 1.91 0.44 12.95
CA LEU A 114 0.79 1.32 13.31
C LEU A 114 -0.55 0.58 13.23
N LEU A 115 -0.80 -0.20 12.17
CA LEU A 115 -2.00 -1.03 12.07
C LEU A 115 -2.13 -1.95 13.29
N ASN A 116 -1.06 -2.68 13.64
CA ASN A 116 -1.07 -3.58 14.80
C ASN A 116 -1.38 -2.82 16.09
N ALA A 117 -0.75 -1.67 16.28
CA ALA A 117 -0.94 -0.83 17.47
C ALA A 117 -2.37 -0.27 17.57
N LEU A 118 -2.97 0.18 16.47
CA LEU A 118 -4.33 0.68 16.41
C LEU A 118 -5.38 -0.42 16.61
N THR A 119 -5.08 -1.65 16.18
CA THR A 119 -6.04 -2.76 16.19
C THR A 119 -5.84 -3.76 17.32
N GLY A 120 -4.84 -3.54 18.19
CA GLY A 120 -4.50 -4.45 19.28
C GLY A 120 -4.03 -5.84 18.81
N SER A 121 -3.50 -5.95 17.60
CA SER A 121 -3.09 -7.22 16.99
C SER A 121 -1.57 -7.43 17.14
N GLU A 122 -1.16 -8.64 17.50
CA GLU A 122 0.25 -9.05 17.53
C GLU A 122 0.67 -9.72 16.22
N VAL A 123 0.72 -8.97 15.13
CA VAL A 123 1.29 -9.51 13.88
C VAL A 123 2.74 -9.04 13.79
N ILE A 124 3.66 -9.95 13.46
CA ILE A 124 5.08 -9.63 13.32
C ILE A 124 5.24 -8.49 12.30
N ALA A 125 5.54 -7.30 12.81
CA ALA A 125 5.96 -6.16 12.01
C ALA A 125 7.48 -6.23 11.92
N GLU A 126 8.01 -6.62 10.77
CA GLU A 126 9.44 -6.65 10.55
C GLU A 126 9.93 -5.28 10.09
N ASN A 127 11.02 -4.80 10.67
CA ASN A 127 11.69 -3.57 10.24
C ASN A 127 12.48 -3.82 8.94
N LYS A 128 11.76 -4.19 7.89
CA LYS A 128 12.31 -4.51 6.57
C LYS A 128 11.57 -3.74 5.48
N LEU A 129 12.27 -3.42 4.40
CA LEU A 129 11.67 -2.84 3.21
C LEU A 129 10.60 -3.80 2.65
N PHE A 130 9.41 -3.27 2.34
CA PHE A 130 8.28 -4.05 1.81
C PHE A 130 7.83 -5.23 2.70
N ALA A 131 7.83 -5.02 4.03
CA ALA A 131 7.35 -6.01 4.98
C ALA A 131 5.92 -6.49 4.69
N THR A 132 5.09 -5.62 4.11
CA THR A 132 3.73 -5.93 3.66
C THR A 132 3.66 -5.86 2.14
N LEU A 133 3.43 -6.99 1.50
CA LEU A 133 3.10 -7.09 0.08
C LEU A 133 1.63 -7.46 -0.12
N ASP A 134 1.10 -8.28 0.76
CA ASP A 134 -0.29 -8.68 0.78
C ASP A 134 -1.07 -7.77 1.73
N THR A 135 -2.15 -7.19 1.26
CA THR A 135 -3.02 -6.32 2.05
C THR A 135 -3.58 -7.05 3.26
N ARG A 136 -3.50 -6.41 4.41
CA ARG A 136 -4.04 -6.91 5.67
C ARG A 136 -5.19 -6.04 6.11
N THR A 137 -6.36 -6.63 6.25
CA THR A 137 -7.59 -5.93 6.64
C THR A 137 -7.98 -6.33 8.06
N ARG A 138 -8.29 -5.35 8.91
CA ARG A 138 -8.75 -5.53 10.30
C ARG A 138 -9.98 -4.67 10.57
N ARG A 139 -10.97 -5.24 11.23
CA ARG A 139 -12.10 -4.51 11.78
C ARG A 139 -11.75 -4.10 13.21
N THR A 140 -11.92 -2.84 13.55
CA THR A 140 -11.48 -2.26 14.80
C THR A 140 -12.59 -1.39 15.38
N PRO A 141 -12.93 -1.54 16.67
CA PRO A 141 -13.83 -0.63 17.34
C PRO A 141 -13.16 0.75 17.46
N LEU A 142 -13.97 1.79 17.25
CA LEU A 142 -13.59 3.18 17.44
C LEU A 142 -14.05 3.66 18.84
N PRO A 143 -13.52 4.82 19.31
CA PRO A 143 -13.81 5.29 20.68
C PRO A 143 -15.30 5.48 21.02
N SER A 144 -16.15 5.81 20.05
CA SER A 144 -17.61 5.94 20.25
C SER A 144 -18.36 4.60 20.30
N GLY A 145 -17.66 3.47 20.03
CA GLY A 145 -18.29 2.15 19.90
C GLY A 145 -18.70 1.80 18.47
N SER A 146 -18.56 2.72 17.51
CA SER A 146 -18.68 2.41 16.09
C SER A 146 -17.50 1.56 15.62
N GLU A 147 -17.55 1.04 14.39
CA GLU A 147 -16.48 0.21 13.84
C GLU A 147 -15.96 0.78 12.52
N ALA A 148 -14.66 0.64 12.28
CA ALA A 148 -14.05 0.88 10.98
C ALA A 148 -13.20 -0.31 10.55
N VAL A 149 -13.01 -0.45 9.24
CA VAL A 149 -12.11 -1.45 8.65
C VAL A 149 -10.81 -0.75 8.29
N PHE A 150 -9.71 -1.20 8.88
CA PHE A 150 -8.37 -0.73 8.54
C PHE A 150 -7.69 -1.70 7.59
N THR A 151 -7.08 -1.16 6.53
CA THR A 151 -6.35 -1.95 5.53
C THR A 151 -4.92 -1.43 5.42
N ASP A 152 -3.93 -2.29 5.70
CA ASP A 152 -2.52 -2.01 5.42
C ASP A 152 -2.24 -2.26 3.95
N THR A 153 -1.52 -1.34 3.31
CA THR A 153 -1.18 -1.42 1.89
C THR A 153 0.33 -1.61 1.69
N VAL A 154 0.72 -1.97 0.49
CA VAL A 154 2.14 -2.05 0.11
C VAL A 154 2.79 -0.68 0.27
N GLY A 155 4.01 -0.67 0.85
CA GLY A 155 4.79 0.56 0.97
C GLY A 155 5.19 1.13 -0.39
N PHE A 156 4.99 2.43 -0.57
CA PHE A 156 5.48 3.14 -1.75
C PHE A 156 7.00 3.24 -1.76
N ILE A 157 7.57 3.31 -2.94
CA ILE A 157 9.01 3.53 -3.15
C ILE A 157 9.21 4.48 -4.33
N ARG A 158 10.26 5.29 -4.26
CA ARG A 158 10.65 6.16 -5.36
C ARG A 158 11.07 5.35 -6.59
N ASP A 159 10.74 5.86 -7.77
CA ASP A 159 11.11 5.29 -9.07
C ASP A 159 10.75 3.80 -9.21
N LEU A 160 9.51 3.46 -8.82
CA LEU A 160 8.99 2.12 -9.07
C LEU A 160 8.89 1.90 -10.58
N PRO A 161 9.55 0.86 -11.12
CA PRO A 161 9.46 0.56 -12.55
C PRO A 161 8.01 0.39 -13.00
N LYS A 162 7.64 0.96 -14.17
CA LYS A 162 6.25 0.95 -14.68
C LYS A 162 5.64 -0.45 -14.76
N ASP A 163 6.44 -1.45 -15.13
CA ASP A 163 5.98 -2.84 -15.18
C ASP A 163 5.65 -3.40 -13.79
N LEU A 164 6.44 -3.00 -12.76
CA LEU A 164 6.17 -3.35 -11.37
C LEU A 164 4.92 -2.63 -10.86
N PHE A 165 4.81 -1.32 -11.10
CA PHE A 165 3.61 -0.56 -10.74
C PHE A 165 2.35 -1.17 -11.35
N ALA A 166 2.37 -1.51 -12.65
CA ALA A 166 1.24 -2.16 -13.32
C ALA A 166 0.92 -3.55 -12.75
N ALA A 167 1.92 -4.32 -12.30
CA ALA A 167 1.70 -5.61 -11.67
C ALA A 167 1.07 -5.48 -10.28
N PHE A 168 1.48 -4.47 -9.50
CA PHE A 168 0.99 -4.22 -8.12
C PHE A 168 -0.20 -3.27 -8.04
N ARG A 169 -0.61 -2.64 -9.15
CA ARG A 169 -1.79 -1.75 -9.19
C ARG A 169 -3.01 -2.39 -8.53
N ALA A 170 -3.21 -3.68 -8.75
CA ALA A 170 -4.32 -4.41 -8.15
C ALA A 170 -4.27 -4.51 -6.61
N THR A 171 -3.09 -4.41 -6.01
CA THR A 171 -2.93 -4.35 -4.54
C THR A 171 -3.25 -2.95 -4.02
N PHE A 172 -2.92 -1.91 -4.80
CA PHE A 172 -3.31 -0.53 -4.50
C PHE A 172 -4.80 -0.26 -4.75
N GLU A 173 -5.45 -1.01 -5.65
CA GLU A 173 -6.91 -0.94 -5.86
C GLU A 173 -7.72 -1.23 -4.58
N GLU A 174 -7.13 -1.83 -3.54
CA GLU A 174 -7.80 -1.97 -2.25
C GLU A 174 -7.95 -0.65 -1.51
N ALA A 175 -7.13 0.35 -1.81
CA ALA A 175 -7.30 1.71 -1.33
C ALA A 175 -8.32 2.53 -2.12
N GLU A 176 -8.76 2.07 -3.32
CA GLU A 176 -9.77 2.77 -4.14
C GLU A 176 -11.15 2.83 -3.47
N ASP A 177 -11.44 1.89 -2.58
CA ASP A 177 -12.70 1.84 -1.84
C ASP A 177 -12.60 2.46 -0.44
N ALA A 178 -11.48 3.12 -0.12
CA ALA A 178 -11.30 3.74 1.18
C ALA A 178 -12.11 5.04 1.29
N ASP A 179 -12.79 5.18 2.41
CA ASP A 179 -13.47 6.41 2.79
C ASP A 179 -12.50 7.43 3.39
N LEU A 180 -11.34 6.95 3.87
CA LEU A 180 -10.26 7.74 4.44
C LEU A 180 -8.90 7.11 4.15
N LEU A 181 -7.91 7.93 3.78
CA LEU A 181 -6.51 7.55 3.72
C LEU A 181 -5.78 8.02 4.98
N VAL A 182 -5.03 7.12 5.62
CA VAL A 182 -4.07 7.45 6.67
C VAL A 182 -2.68 7.40 6.07
N HIS A 183 -2.11 8.57 5.79
CA HIS A 183 -0.78 8.71 5.20
C HIS A 183 0.28 8.72 6.30
N VAL A 184 1.01 7.64 6.43
CA VAL A 184 2.05 7.46 7.46
C VAL A 184 3.40 7.93 6.90
N VAL A 185 4.02 8.87 7.59
CA VAL A 185 5.32 9.46 7.28
C VAL A 185 6.29 9.12 8.42
N ASP A 186 7.51 8.70 8.08
CA ASP A 186 8.59 8.52 9.06
C ASP A 186 9.15 9.90 9.43
N ALA A 187 8.86 10.39 10.62
CA ALA A 187 9.34 11.70 11.09
C ALA A 187 10.88 11.74 11.29
N SER A 188 11.49 10.59 11.50
CA SER A 188 12.94 10.48 11.74
C SER A 188 13.77 10.43 10.45
N ASP A 189 13.14 10.25 9.29
CA ASP A 189 13.84 10.19 8.01
C ASP A 189 14.08 11.60 7.46
N ALA A 190 15.35 11.94 7.22
CA ALA A 190 15.71 13.25 6.65
C ALA A 190 15.09 13.51 5.26
N ALA A 191 14.76 12.43 4.52
CA ALA A 191 14.11 12.50 3.20
C ALA A 191 12.57 12.46 3.27
N HIS A 192 11.95 12.66 4.45
CA HIS A 192 10.50 12.57 4.63
C HIS A 192 9.70 13.45 3.65
N GLY A 193 10.23 14.63 3.28
CA GLY A 193 9.60 15.50 2.28
C GLY A 193 9.50 14.84 0.91
N GLU A 194 10.60 14.25 0.41
CA GLU A 194 10.62 13.49 -0.86
C GLU A 194 9.69 12.25 -0.80
N HIS A 195 9.57 11.64 0.37
CA HIS A 195 8.68 10.48 0.58
C HIS A 195 7.21 10.89 0.52
N ILE A 196 6.86 12.06 1.06
CA ILE A 196 5.51 12.65 0.96
C ILE A 196 5.19 12.91 -0.52
N GLU A 197 6.06 13.66 -1.23
CA GLU A 197 5.86 13.95 -2.66
C GLU A 197 5.72 12.70 -3.51
N THR A 198 6.55 11.67 -3.25
CA THR A 198 6.46 10.38 -3.94
C THR A 198 5.12 9.70 -3.68
N THR A 199 4.65 9.71 -2.44
CA THR A 199 3.37 9.13 -2.06
C THR A 199 2.22 9.87 -2.74
N GLU A 200 2.23 11.20 -2.73
CA GLU A 200 1.18 12.03 -3.35
C GLU A 200 1.10 11.83 -4.86
N ARG A 201 2.24 11.77 -5.55
CA ARG A 201 2.29 11.47 -6.97
C ARG A 201 1.66 10.11 -7.27
N LEU A 202 2.01 9.07 -6.49
CA LEU A 202 1.46 7.72 -6.69
C LEU A 202 -0.04 7.66 -6.37
N LEU A 203 -0.52 8.36 -5.35
CA LEU A 203 -1.94 8.47 -5.05
C LEU A 203 -2.71 9.14 -6.21
N THR A 204 -2.13 10.17 -6.83
CA THR A 204 -2.70 10.81 -8.04
C THR A 204 -2.72 9.83 -9.23
N GLU A 205 -1.64 9.09 -9.48
CA GLU A 205 -1.60 8.05 -10.54
C GLU A 205 -2.63 6.93 -10.33
N LEU A 206 -3.04 6.69 -9.08
CA LEU A 206 -4.08 5.74 -8.70
C LEU A 206 -5.50 6.35 -8.70
N GLY A 207 -5.65 7.68 -8.91
CA GLY A 207 -6.93 8.37 -8.86
C GLY A 207 -7.50 8.55 -7.45
N LEU A 208 -6.64 8.54 -6.43
CA LEU A 208 -7.01 8.62 -5.02
C LEU A 208 -6.88 10.03 -4.42
N GLU A 209 -6.57 11.03 -5.24
CA GLU A 209 -6.35 12.41 -4.79
C GLU A 209 -7.55 13.07 -4.12
N ARG A 210 -8.77 12.55 -4.39
CA ARG A 210 -10.04 13.08 -3.83
C ARG A 210 -10.46 12.43 -2.52
N VAL A 211 -9.83 11.32 -2.14
CA VAL A 211 -10.15 10.65 -0.88
C VAL A 211 -9.63 11.49 0.29
N PRO A 212 -10.43 11.78 1.31
CA PRO A 212 -9.97 12.48 2.50
C PRO A 212 -8.72 11.83 3.08
N ARG A 213 -7.77 12.65 3.57
CA ARG A 213 -6.48 12.15 4.03
C ARG A 213 -6.08 12.73 5.37
N LEU A 214 -5.65 11.86 6.28
CA LEU A 214 -5.00 12.21 7.54
C LEU A 214 -3.51 11.89 7.45
N VAL A 215 -2.65 12.88 7.64
CA VAL A 215 -1.19 12.68 7.68
C VAL A 215 -0.76 12.37 9.11
N LEU A 216 -0.01 11.28 9.29
CA LEU A 216 0.55 10.88 10.57
C LEU A 216 2.07 10.86 10.50
N TYR A 217 2.71 11.70 11.29
CA TYR A 217 4.16 11.72 11.49
C TYR A 217 4.52 10.70 12.55
N ASN A 218 4.85 9.49 12.10
CA ASN A 218 5.18 8.34 12.93
C ASN A 218 6.66 8.34 13.32
N LYS A 219 7.01 7.51 14.30
CA LYS A 219 8.34 7.41 14.93
C LYS A 219 8.74 8.71 15.64
N ALA A 220 7.77 9.38 16.23
CA ALA A 220 8.01 10.63 16.96
C ALA A 220 8.91 10.46 18.19
N ASP A 221 9.01 9.25 18.70
CA ASP A 221 9.95 8.84 19.75
C ASP A 221 11.43 9.00 19.36
N LEU A 222 11.74 9.13 18.06
CA LEU A 222 13.09 9.24 17.51
C LEU A 222 13.51 10.68 17.15
N VAL A 223 12.64 11.68 17.33
CA VAL A 223 12.90 13.07 16.93
C VAL A 223 12.57 14.06 18.04
N ASP A 224 13.11 15.29 17.92
CA ASP A 224 12.73 16.38 18.82
C ASP A 224 11.22 16.65 18.75
N PRO A 225 10.50 16.69 19.88
CA PRO A 225 9.05 16.91 19.91
C PRO A 225 8.60 18.21 19.23
N ARG A 226 9.40 19.28 19.31
CA ARG A 226 9.07 20.57 18.67
C ARG A 226 9.15 20.47 17.17
N TYR A 227 10.15 19.70 16.67
CA TYR A 227 10.30 19.46 15.25
C TYR A 227 9.13 18.62 14.69
N ALA A 228 8.79 17.52 15.37
CA ALA A 228 7.64 16.70 14.99
C ALA A 228 6.33 17.51 14.98
N GLN A 229 6.12 18.36 15.98
CA GLN A 229 4.94 19.21 16.07
C GLN A 229 4.88 20.25 14.94
N ALA A 230 6.00 20.85 14.57
CA ALA A 230 6.07 21.82 13.47
C ALA A 230 5.71 21.15 12.12
N MET A 231 6.20 19.92 11.88
CA MET A 231 5.82 19.16 10.69
C MET A 231 4.32 18.86 10.64
N ALA A 232 3.73 18.43 11.76
CA ALA A 232 2.31 18.12 11.83
C ALA A 232 1.45 19.37 11.59
N GLN A 233 1.81 20.51 12.15
CA GLN A 233 1.09 21.78 11.95
C GLN A 233 1.11 22.24 10.48
N ALA A 234 2.22 22.02 9.76
CA ALA A 234 2.34 22.40 8.34
C ALA A 234 1.37 21.64 7.42
N THR A 235 0.85 20.49 7.82
CA THR A 235 0.02 19.60 6.99
C THR A 235 -1.34 19.30 7.59
N ASP A 236 -1.76 19.97 8.68
CA ASP A 236 -2.92 19.58 9.52
C ASP A 236 -2.84 18.10 9.91
N GLY A 237 -1.63 17.60 10.15
CA GLY A 237 -1.36 16.22 10.52
C GLY A 237 -1.27 16.02 12.03
N MET A 238 -0.96 14.78 12.42
CA MET A 238 -0.75 14.41 13.82
C MET A 238 0.60 13.75 14.04
N VAL A 239 1.15 13.96 15.22
CA VAL A 239 2.38 13.31 15.69
C VAL A 239 2.00 12.02 16.41
N VAL A 240 2.69 10.91 16.06
CA VAL A 240 2.39 9.59 16.65
C VAL A 240 3.66 8.75 16.76
N SER A 241 3.71 7.90 17.78
CA SER A 241 4.61 6.75 17.81
C SER A 241 3.80 5.47 17.91
N ALA A 242 3.98 4.56 16.95
CA ALA A 242 3.33 3.26 16.98
C ALA A 242 3.77 2.41 18.21
N HIS A 243 4.86 2.78 18.87
CA HIS A 243 5.37 2.15 20.09
C HIS A 243 4.84 2.81 21.38
N GLU A 244 4.14 3.94 21.27
CA GLU A 244 3.61 4.69 22.42
C GLU A 244 2.07 4.74 22.38
N PRO A 245 1.37 3.80 23.06
CA PRO A 245 -0.09 3.70 23.03
C PRO A 245 -0.85 5.00 23.37
N PRO A 246 -0.37 5.89 24.24
CA PRO A 246 -1.05 7.14 24.51
C PRO A 246 -1.22 8.04 23.29
N THR A 247 -0.31 7.95 22.29
CA THR A 247 -0.36 8.76 21.06
C THR A 247 -1.42 8.26 20.07
N LEU A 248 -1.89 7.02 20.22
CA LEU A 248 -2.78 6.35 19.27
C LEU A 248 -4.26 6.72 19.48
N ARG A 249 -4.68 6.93 20.73
CA ARG A 249 -6.07 7.25 21.05
C ARG A 249 -6.57 8.53 20.38
N PRO A 250 -5.82 9.66 20.42
CA PRO A 250 -6.18 10.86 19.65
C PRO A 250 -6.32 10.62 18.14
N VAL A 251 -5.48 9.73 17.57
CA VAL A 251 -5.58 9.36 16.16
C VAL A 251 -6.89 8.66 15.85
N LEU A 252 -7.33 7.71 16.69
CA LEU A 252 -8.62 7.03 16.51
C LEU A 252 -9.79 8.01 16.58
N HIS A 253 -9.78 8.98 17.50
CA HIS A 253 -10.79 10.04 17.57
C HIS A 253 -10.81 10.91 16.31
N ARG A 254 -9.64 11.27 15.78
CA ARG A 254 -9.55 12.07 14.55
C ARG A 254 -10.08 11.29 13.33
N ILE A 255 -9.73 10.00 13.24
CA ILE A 255 -10.25 9.10 12.18
C ILE A 255 -11.77 9.01 12.27
N GLU A 256 -12.31 8.81 13.47
CA GLU A 256 -13.75 8.71 13.72
C GLU A 256 -14.49 9.99 13.31
N ALA A 257 -13.95 11.15 13.65
CA ALA A 257 -14.51 12.44 13.25
C ALA A 257 -14.47 12.63 11.73
N MET A 258 -13.36 12.27 11.06
CA MET A 258 -13.22 12.39 9.60
C MET A 258 -14.12 11.42 8.84
N LEU A 259 -14.47 10.28 9.43
CA LEU A 259 -15.44 9.31 8.88
C LEU A 259 -16.91 9.70 9.15
N GLY A 260 -17.16 10.80 9.88
CA GLY A 260 -18.52 11.23 10.25
C GLY A 260 -19.21 10.29 11.25
N LEU A 261 -18.42 9.55 12.03
CA LEU A 261 -18.92 8.57 13.00
C LEU A 261 -18.87 9.10 14.44
N ALA A 262 -18.23 10.26 14.66
CA ALA A 262 -18.24 10.88 15.99
C ALA A 262 -19.68 11.19 16.39
N PRO A 263 -20.09 10.88 17.64
CA PRO A 263 -21.39 11.31 18.12
C PRO A 263 -21.46 12.84 18.02
N GLU A 264 -22.55 13.38 17.44
CA GLU A 264 -22.83 14.80 17.56
C GLU A 264 -22.72 15.16 19.03
N LEU A 265 -21.77 16.04 19.36
CA LEU A 265 -21.75 16.65 20.69
C LEU A 265 -23.12 17.33 20.85
N ALA A 266 -23.98 16.74 21.68
CA ALA A 266 -25.24 17.38 22.08
C ALA A 266 -24.91 18.80 22.45
N ALA A 267 -25.47 19.76 21.72
CA ALA A 267 -25.35 21.17 22.05
C ALA A 267 -25.70 21.30 23.55
N PRO A 268 -24.95 22.07 24.34
CA PRO A 268 -25.31 22.26 25.75
C PRO A 268 -26.74 22.79 25.75
N ASP A 269 -27.63 22.04 26.43
CA ASP A 269 -29.00 22.44 26.68
C ASP A 269 -28.97 23.88 27.20
N SER A 270 -29.43 24.78 26.36
CA SER A 270 -29.67 26.17 26.80
C SER A 270 -30.81 26.09 27.79
N ALA A 271 -30.45 25.82 29.04
CA ALA A 271 -31.36 25.97 30.18
C ALA A 271 -31.70 27.48 30.32
N ASP A 272 -32.66 27.89 29.51
CA ASP A 272 -33.36 29.16 29.69
C ASP A 272 -34.20 29.06 30.94
N GLY A 273 -33.55 29.38 32.08
CA GLY A 273 -34.20 29.57 33.34
C GLY A 273 -34.99 30.90 33.32
N ALA A 274 -36.22 30.84 32.84
CA ALA A 274 -37.18 31.89 33.07
C ALA A 274 -37.44 32.01 34.56
N VAL A 275 -36.77 32.93 35.21
CA VAL A 275 -37.19 33.43 36.55
C VAL A 275 -38.29 34.45 36.31
N ALA A 276 -39.53 34.02 36.45
CA ALA A 276 -40.68 34.91 36.57
C ALA A 276 -40.61 35.65 37.92
N ALA A 277 -40.65 36.96 37.82
CA ALA A 277 -40.87 37.88 38.96
C ALA A 277 -42.28 37.72 39.55
N GLN A 278 -42.37 37.64 40.85
CA GLN A 278 -43.41 38.25 41.66
C GLN A 278 -42.80 38.79 42.98
#